data_9a5833e39ca5a7bcb974091241364a02
#
_entry.id   9a5833e39ca5a7bcb974091241364a02
#
_cell.length_a   1.000
_cell.length_b   1.000
_cell.length_c   1.000
_cell.angle_alpha   90.00
_cell.angle_beta   90.00
_cell.angle_gamma   90.00
#
_symmetry.space_group_name_H-M   'P 1'
#
loop_
_entity.id
_entity.type
_entity.pdbx_description
1 polymer ?
#
loop_
_entity_poly.entity_id
_entity_poly.type
_entity_poly.pdbx_seq_one_letter_code
_entity_poly.pdbx_strand_id
1 'polypeptide(L)'
;MDFFSLEGKKAIVTGGNTGLGQAFSLALAKAGADVFVPSVMDDDGKTGPLIAATGRRYEYLKIDITAPGAAATVIDTCVERFGRVDILVNSAGICPMAEVLDFGRPQWDATVAVNLTAAFELSYEAAKRMVPQKSGKIINICSLFSFLGGRWSSAYAATKHGLAGFTKAYCDELAMHNIQVNGIAPGYYATEITRKTRSDPVTNQRVLDHIPAERWGEPVDLMGALVFLASRASNYVNGHLLVVDGGYLVR
;
A
#
# COMPACT_ATOMS: atom_id res chain seq x y z
N MET A 1 -24.09 -5.07 -13.00
CA MET A 1 -22.98 -6.03 -12.81
C MET A 1 -22.00 -5.42 -11.85
N ASP A 2 -21.83 -6.01 -10.68
CA ASP A 2 -21.00 -5.41 -9.64
C ASP A 2 -19.62 -6.09 -9.58
N PHE A 3 -18.80 -5.86 -10.61
CA PHE A 3 -17.42 -6.39 -10.65
C PHE A 3 -16.52 -5.75 -9.61
N PHE A 4 -16.86 -4.53 -9.16
CA PHE A 4 -16.06 -3.75 -8.22
C PHE A 4 -16.50 -3.91 -6.76
N SER A 5 -17.58 -4.68 -6.51
CA SER A 5 -18.05 -4.92 -5.15
C SER A 5 -17.05 -5.74 -4.33
N LEU A 6 -16.84 -5.27 -3.10
CA LEU A 6 -16.08 -5.96 -2.07
C LEU A 6 -16.97 -6.39 -0.92
N GLU A 7 -18.29 -6.50 -1.15
CA GLU A 7 -19.25 -6.90 -0.12
C GLU A 7 -18.85 -8.23 0.52
N GLY A 8 -18.81 -8.25 1.85
CA GLY A 8 -18.40 -9.40 2.65
C GLY A 8 -16.89 -9.67 2.72
N LYS A 9 -16.06 -8.90 2.00
CA LYS A 9 -14.59 -9.06 2.02
C LYS A 9 -13.98 -8.46 3.28
N LYS A 10 -12.83 -9.02 3.70
CA LYS A 10 -12.05 -8.60 4.86
C LYS A 10 -10.69 -8.14 4.37
N ALA A 11 -10.38 -6.88 4.60
CA ALA A 11 -9.18 -6.23 4.10
C ALA A 11 -8.26 -5.80 5.24
N ILE A 12 -6.97 -6.07 5.09
CA ILE A 12 -5.91 -5.51 5.93
C ILE A 12 -5.24 -4.38 5.16
N VAL A 13 -5.09 -3.20 5.80
CA VAL A 13 -4.35 -2.06 5.24
C VAL A 13 -3.29 -1.62 6.25
N THR A 14 -2.02 -1.91 6.00
CA THR A 14 -0.94 -1.47 6.90
C THR A 14 -0.77 0.05 6.83
N GLY A 15 -0.71 0.72 7.99
CA GLY A 15 -0.70 2.19 8.06
C GLY A 15 -1.99 2.84 7.54
N GLY A 16 -3.10 2.10 7.57
CA GLY A 16 -4.39 2.48 6.99
C GLY A 16 -5.14 3.60 7.71
N ASN A 17 -4.56 4.18 8.76
CA ASN A 17 -5.15 5.27 9.54
C ASN A 17 -4.64 6.67 9.16
N THR A 18 -3.66 6.78 8.26
CA THR A 18 -3.10 8.07 7.85
C THR A 18 -2.80 8.14 6.34
N GLY A 19 -2.75 9.35 5.80
CA GLY A 19 -2.28 9.64 4.43
C GLY A 19 -2.95 8.80 3.34
N LEU A 20 -2.16 8.20 2.44
CA LEU A 20 -2.68 7.33 1.38
C LEU A 20 -3.34 6.07 1.96
N GLY A 21 -2.79 5.51 3.06
CA GLY A 21 -3.37 4.36 3.73
C GLY A 21 -4.80 4.59 4.19
N GLN A 22 -5.11 5.77 4.74
CA GLN A 22 -6.47 6.15 5.12
C GLN A 22 -7.41 6.21 3.89
N ALA A 23 -6.95 6.79 2.79
CA ALA A 23 -7.72 6.80 1.55
C ALA A 23 -7.99 5.37 1.03
N PHE A 24 -7.01 4.48 1.13
CA PHE A 24 -7.16 3.07 0.79
C PHE A 24 -8.18 2.36 1.68
N SER A 25 -8.10 2.56 3.00
CA SER A 25 -9.06 2.02 3.96
C SER A 25 -10.49 2.47 3.64
N LEU A 26 -10.66 3.76 3.37
CA LEU A 26 -11.96 4.32 3.00
C LEU A 26 -12.47 3.81 1.64
N ALA A 27 -11.58 3.63 0.65
CA ALA A 27 -11.94 3.09 -0.66
C ALA A 27 -12.51 1.67 -0.56
N LEU A 28 -11.81 0.81 0.19
CA LEU A 28 -12.24 -0.58 0.40
C LEU A 28 -13.56 -0.65 1.16
N ALA A 29 -13.74 0.20 2.19
CA ALA A 29 -14.99 0.26 2.95
C ALA A 29 -16.16 0.76 2.08
N LYS A 30 -15.97 1.79 1.27
CA LYS A 30 -17.00 2.28 0.32
C LYS A 30 -17.37 1.23 -0.73
N ALA A 31 -16.44 0.34 -1.09
CA ALA A 31 -16.70 -0.77 -1.99
C ALA A 31 -17.35 -2.00 -1.30
N GLY A 32 -17.48 -2.00 0.04
CA GLY A 32 -18.18 -3.03 0.81
C GLY A 32 -17.32 -3.91 1.71
N ALA A 33 -16.00 -3.66 1.82
CA ALA A 33 -15.13 -4.47 2.68
C ALA A 33 -15.14 -3.97 4.14
N ASP A 34 -15.02 -4.89 5.09
CA ASP A 34 -14.60 -4.56 6.45
C ASP A 34 -13.07 -4.38 6.48
N VAL A 35 -12.56 -3.45 7.29
CA VAL A 35 -11.18 -3.00 7.24
C VAL A 35 -10.49 -3.16 8.58
N PHE A 36 -9.36 -3.86 8.59
CA PHE A 36 -8.45 -4.01 9.70
C PHE A 36 -7.16 -3.20 9.44
N VAL A 37 -6.79 -2.36 10.38
CA VAL A 37 -5.66 -1.42 10.23
C VAL A 37 -4.61 -1.67 11.30
N PRO A 38 -3.54 -2.42 11.00
CA PRO A 38 -2.33 -2.43 11.81
C PRO A 38 -1.49 -1.18 11.52
N SER A 39 -1.06 -0.46 12.56
CA SER A 39 -0.22 0.73 12.43
C SER A 39 0.61 0.98 13.68
N VAL A 40 1.81 1.55 13.50
CA VAL A 40 2.63 2.05 14.60
C VAL A 40 2.17 3.43 15.08
N MET A 41 1.49 4.19 14.21
CA MET A 41 0.93 5.49 14.55
C MET A 41 -0.36 5.31 15.35
N ASP A 42 -0.57 6.14 16.37
CA ASP A 42 -1.82 6.12 17.13
C ASP A 42 -3.03 6.37 16.22
N ASP A 43 -4.15 5.76 16.54
CA ASP A 43 -5.42 6.08 15.90
C ASP A 43 -5.92 7.43 16.44
N ASP A 44 -5.97 8.43 15.57
CA ASP A 44 -6.44 9.78 15.92
C ASP A 44 -7.98 9.90 15.98
N GLY A 45 -8.67 8.77 15.86
CA GLY A 45 -10.13 8.68 15.91
C GLY A 45 -10.86 9.20 14.65
N LYS A 46 -10.14 9.52 13.57
CA LYS A 46 -10.79 10.04 12.34
C LYS A 46 -11.20 8.94 11.38
N THR A 47 -10.37 7.90 11.24
CA THR A 47 -10.58 6.84 10.24
C THR A 47 -11.79 5.97 10.58
N GLY A 48 -11.95 5.59 11.84
CA GLY A 48 -13.05 4.77 12.31
C GLY A 48 -14.44 5.33 11.95
N PRO A 49 -14.78 6.58 12.29
CA PRO A 49 -16.04 7.21 11.92
C PRO A 49 -16.27 7.29 10.39
N LEU A 50 -15.22 7.57 9.61
CA LEU A 50 -15.33 7.60 8.14
C LEU A 50 -15.71 6.23 7.57
N ILE A 51 -15.14 5.16 8.11
CA ILE A 51 -15.48 3.78 7.68
C ILE A 51 -16.86 3.37 8.20
N ALA A 52 -17.19 3.66 9.46
CA ALA A 52 -18.49 3.36 10.04
C ALA A 52 -19.64 4.02 9.26
N ALA A 53 -19.45 5.23 8.73
CA ALA A 53 -20.41 5.91 7.87
C ALA A 53 -20.72 5.15 6.56
N THR A 54 -19.89 4.20 6.15
CA THR A 54 -20.13 3.30 5.00
C THR A 54 -20.92 2.04 5.38
N GLY A 55 -21.24 1.85 6.67
CA GLY A 55 -21.86 0.63 7.20
C GLY A 55 -20.88 -0.54 7.35
N ARG A 56 -19.57 -0.31 7.24
CA ARG A 56 -18.54 -1.36 7.36
C ARG A 56 -17.87 -1.31 8.73
N ARG A 57 -17.29 -2.46 9.11
CA ARG A 57 -16.52 -2.57 10.35
C ARG A 57 -15.11 -2.02 10.16
N TYR A 58 -14.64 -1.31 11.17
CA TYR A 58 -13.26 -0.85 11.31
C TYR A 58 -12.68 -1.43 12.59
N GLU A 59 -11.51 -2.03 12.47
CA GLU A 59 -10.73 -2.50 13.62
C GLU A 59 -9.30 -1.99 13.48
N TYR A 60 -8.74 -1.53 14.58
CA TYR A 60 -7.39 -1.00 14.65
C TYR A 60 -6.53 -1.86 15.59
N LEU A 61 -5.26 -2.02 15.23
CA LEU A 61 -4.23 -2.64 16.07
C LEU A 61 -2.97 -1.76 16.07
N LYS A 62 -2.59 -1.24 17.24
CA LYS A 62 -1.31 -0.57 17.41
C LYS A 62 -0.19 -1.61 17.43
N ILE A 63 0.64 -1.62 16.41
CA ILE A 63 1.73 -2.58 16.26
C ILE A 63 2.84 -2.03 15.36
N ASP A 64 4.09 -2.29 15.73
CA ASP A 64 5.23 -2.13 14.83
C ASP A 64 5.35 -3.39 13.97
N ILE A 65 5.04 -3.25 12.67
CA ILE A 65 5.07 -4.37 11.72
C ILE A 65 6.49 -4.90 11.44
N THR A 66 7.53 -4.21 11.92
CA THR A 66 8.93 -4.68 11.80
C THR A 66 9.39 -5.52 12.98
N ALA A 67 8.58 -5.60 14.04
CA ALA A 67 8.89 -6.41 15.20
C ALA A 67 8.81 -7.91 14.89
N PRO A 68 9.68 -8.74 15.47
CA PRO A 68 9.63 -10.19 15.28
C PRO A 68 8.25 -10.77 15.61
N GLY A 69 7.67 -11.54 14.68
CA GLY A 69 6.36 -12.15 14.83
C GLY A 69 5.16 -11.22 14.59
N ALA A 70 5.40 -9.93 14.32
CA ALA A 70 4.32 -8.96 14.09
C ALA A 70 3.42 -9.35 12.92
N ALA A 71 3.98 -9.88 11.84
CA ALA A 71 3.20 -10.30 10.68
C ALA A 71 2.18 -11.40 11.03
N ALA A 72 2.61 -12.43 11.77
CA ALA A 72 1.71 -13.49 12.24
C ALA A 72 0.62 -12.89 13.15
N THR A 73 1.02 -12.04 14.12
CA THR A 73 0.06 -11.36 15.01
C THR A 73 -0.99 -10.57 14.24
N VAL A 74 -0.60 -9.81 13.22
CA VAL A 74 -1.53 -9.03 12.38
C VAL A 74 -2.53 -9.94 11.67
N ILE A 75 -2.06 -10.99 11.02
CA ILE A 75 -2.92 -11.89 10.24
C ILE A 75 -3.84 -12.69 11.18
N ASP A 76 -3.32 -13.22 12.29
CA ASP A 76 -4.10 -14.01 13.24
C ASP A 76 -5.17 -13.14 13.94
N THR A 77 -4.83 -11.91 14.33
CA THR A 77 -5.82 -10.97 14.90
C THR A 77 -6.92 -10.63 13.90
N CYS A 78 -6.58 -10.44 12.61
CA CYS A 78 -7.60 -10.22 11.58
C CYS A 78 -8.52 -11.44 11.41
N VAL A 79 -7.96 -12.65 11.41
CA VAL A 79 -8.75 -13.88 11.32
C VAL A 79 -9.62 -14.06 12.57
N GLU A 80 -9.10 -13.78 13.76
CA GLU A 80 -9.85 -13.86 15.02
C GLU A 80 -11.06 -12.89 15.00
N ARG A 81 -10.85 -11.65 14.57
CA ARG A 81 -11.89 -10.59 14.63
C ARG A 81 -12.87 -10.66 13.46
N PHE A 82 -12.41 -11.05 12.27
CA PHE A 82 -13.22 -11.01 11.04
C PHE A 82 -13.46 -12.37 10.39
N GLY A 83 -12.84 -13.45 10.90
CA GLY A 83 -13.02 -14.82 10.43
C GLY A 83 -12.14 -15.20 9.25
N ARG A 84 -11.57 -14.24 8.51
CA ARG A 84 -10.75 -14.49 7.31
C ARG A 84 -9.94 -13.28 6.87
N VAL A 85 -9.04 -13.50 5.90
CA VAL A 85 -8.34 -12.43 5.17
C VAL A 85 -8.57 -12.62 3.68
N ASP A 86 -9.18 -11.63 3.00
CA ASP A 86 -9.40 -11.65 1.55
C ASP A 86 -8.44 -10.73 0.80
N ILE A 87 -8.09 -9.60 1.41
CA ILE A 87 -7.29 -8.54 0.78
C ILE A 87 -6.21 -8.10 1.76
N LEU A 88 -4.96 -8.06 1.29
CA LEU A 88 -3.85 -7.43 1.99
C LEU A 88 -3.33 -6.26 1.16
N VAL A 89 -3.28 -5.07 1.75
CA VAL A 89 -2.67 -3.88 1.17
C VAL A 89 -1.43 -3.52 2.00
N ASN A 90 -0.25 -3.78 1.45
CA ASN A 90 1.04 -3.37 2.02
C ASN A 90 1.27 -1.89 1.72
N SER A 91 0.71 -1.00 2.56
CA SER A 91 0.73 0.45 2.35
C SER A 91 1.68 1.18 3.29
N ALA A 92 2.05 0.60 4.41
CA ALA A 92 3.03 1.21 5.32
C ALA A 92 4.37 1.43 4.62
N GLY A 93 4.97 2.59 4.84
CA GLY A 93 6.25 2.92 4.24
C GLY A 93 6.85 4.21 4.78
N ILE A 94 8.16 4.28 4.74
CA ILE A 94 8.95 5.47 5.11
C ILE A 94 9.88 5.86 3.97
N CYS A 95 10.23 7.14 3.89
CA CYS A 95 11.16 7.67 2.90
C CYS A 95 12.09 8.70 3.56
N PRO A 96 13.06 8.27 4.38
CA PRO A 96 14.09 9.17 4.87
C PRO A 96 14.93 9.67 3.71
N MET A 97 15.25 10.95 3.71
CA MET A 97 16.01 11.62 2.66
C MET A 97 17.29 12.22 3.23
N ALA A 98 18.42 11.90 2.60
CA ALA A 98 19.72 12.52 2.88
C ALA A 98 20.61 12.45 1.65
N GLU A 99 21.67 13.25 1.61
CA GLU A 99 22.71 13.13 0.58
C GLU A 99 23.45 11.80 0.73
N VAL A 100 24.06 11.32 -0.37
CA VAL A 100 24.65 9.98 -0.42
C VAL A 100 25.71 9.73 0.66
N LEU A 101 26.46 10.76 1.05
CA LEU A 101 27.51 10.63 2.08
C LEU A 101 26.94 10.71 3.51
N ASP A 102 25.73 11.22 3.67
CA ASP A 102 25.04 11.38 4.97
C ASP A 102 23.98 10.26 5.18
N PHE A 103 23.73 9.44 4.16
CA PHE A 103 22.76 8.35 4.21
C PHE A 103 23.42 7.08 4.78
N GLY A 104 23.34 6.92 6.09
CA GLY A 104 24.02 5.84 6.80
C GLY A 104 23.23 4.53 6.87
N ARG A 105 23.87 3.52 7.46
CA ARG A 105 23.32 2.17 7.63
C ARG A 105 21.99 2.17 8.45
N PRO A 106 21.80 2.99 9.51
CA PRO A 106 20.53 2.99 10.24
C PRO A 106 19.32 3.39 9.40
N GLN A 107 19.46 4.41 8.55
CA GLN A 107 18.38 4.83 7.64
C GLN A 107 18.08 3.75 6.59
N TRP A 108 19.12 3.10 6.08
CA TRP A 108 18.99 1.98 5.14
C TRP A 108 18.21 0.83 5.77
N ASP A 109 18.65 0.33 6.93
CA ASP A 109 18.06 -0.82 7.60
C ASP A 109 16.59 -0.56 7.98
N ALA A 110 16.29 0.62 8.53
CA ALA A 110 14.91 1.00 8.85
C ALA A 110 14.01 1.03 7.60
N THR A 111 14.54 1.56 6.49
CA THR A 111 13.76 1.64 5.23
C THR A 111 13.50 0.24 4.66
N VAL A 112 14.50 -0.63 4.67
CA VAL A 112 14.37 -2.03 4.21
C VAL A 112 13.39 -2.79 5.11
N ALA A 113 13.52 -2.66 6.42
CA ALA A 113 12.64 -3.34 7.38
C ALA A 113 11.16 -3.00 7.14
N VAL A 114 10.83 -1.70 7.03
CA VAL A 114 9.44 -1.26 6.88
C VAL A 114 8.92 -1.52 5.47
N ASN A 115 9.67 -1.09 4.43
CA ASN A 115 9.11 -1.02 3.07
C ASN A 115 9.18 -2.35 2.31
N LEU A 116 10.06 -3.25 2.70
CA LEU A 116 10.30 -4.50 1.97
C LEU A 116 10.13 -5.74 2.85
N THR A 117 10.87 -5.84 3.96
CA THR A 117 10.85 -7.04 4.81
C THR A 117 9.46 -7.25 5.41
N ALA A 118 8.85 -6.23 6.01
CA ALA A 118 7.52 -6.34 6.60
C ALA A 118 6.45 -6.68 5.54
N ALA A 119 6.54 -6.11 4.33
CA ALA A 119 5.63 -6.45 3.24
C ALA A 119 5.77 -7.92 2.79
N PHE A 120 7.01 -8.46 2.78
CA PHE A 120 7.26 -9.88 2.54
C PHE A 120 6.62 -10.74 3.62
N GLU A 121 6.92 -10.47 4.90
CA GLU A 121 6.44 -11.28 6.03
C GLU A 121 4.90 -11.27 6.11
N LEU A 122 4.26 -10.12 5.97
CA LEU A 122 2.80 -10.00 5.93
C LEU A 122 2.18 -10.75 4.76
N SER A 123 2.80 -10.67 3.58
CA SER A 123 2.32 -11.40 2.40
C SER A 123 2.47 -12.91 2.56
N TYR A 124 3.57 -13.37 3.19
CA TYR A 124 3.79 -14.76 3.50
C TYR A 124 2.73 -15.30 4.47
N GLU A 125 2.48 -14.59 5.57
CA GLU A 125 1.46 -15.00 6.55
C GLU A 125 0.04 -14.93 5.96
N ALA A 126 -0.27 -13.93 5.13
CA ALA A 126 -1.54 -13.84 4.43
C ALA A 126 -1.71 -15.00 3.42
N ALA A 127 -0.66 -15.36 2.67
CA ALA A 127 -0.69 -16.47 1.72
C ALA A 127 -1.02 -17.81 2.40
N LYS A 128 -0.52 -18.05 3.63
CA LYS A 128 -0.87 -19.25 4.42
C LYS A 128 -2.37 -19.38 4.69
N ARG A 129 -3.10 -18.27 4.72
CA ARG A 129 -4.56 -18.23 4.87
C ARG A 129 -5.28 -18.26 3.52
N MET A 130 -4.76 -17.53 2.52
CA MET A 130 -5.39 -17.40 1.20
C MET A 130 -5.26 -18.66 0.33
N VAL A 131 -4.14 -19.42 0.44
CA VAL A 131 -3.93 -20.66 -0.35
C VAL A 131 -5.00 -21.70 -0.07
N PRO A 132 -5.30 -22.10 1.18
CA PRO A 132 -6.40 -23.02 1.44
C PRO A 132 -7.78 -22.44 1.09
N GLN A 133 -7.96 -21.11 1.14
CA GLN A 133 -9.17 -20.43 0.70
C GLN A 133 -9.36 -20.46 -0.82
N LYS A 134 -8.30 -20.71 -1.60
CA LYS A 134 -8.25 -20.59 -3.08
C LYS A 134 -8.76 -19.24 -3.56
N SER A 135 -8.46 -18.20 -2.83
CA SER A 135 -8.89 -16.83 -3.10
C SER A 135 -8.08 -15.83 -2.27
N GLY A 136 -7.59 -14.78 -2.89
CA GLY A 136 -6.91 -13.70 -2.20
C GLY A 136 -6.43 -12.59 -3.14
N LYS A 137 -6.22 -11.40 -2.59
CA LYS A 137 -5.62 -10.26 -3.27
C LYS A 137 -4.52 -9.67 -2.39
N ILE A 138 -3.31 -9.59 -2.92
CA ILE A 138 -2.18 -8.90 -2.28
C ILE A 138 -1.82 -7.70 -3.14
N ILE A 139 -1.86 -6.51 -2.56
CA ILE A 139 -1.62 -5.26 -3.27
C ILE A 139 -0.48 -4.53 -2.58
N ASN A 140 0.64 -4.38 -3.27
CA ASN A 140 1.82 -3.71 -2.77
C ASN A 140 1.81 -2.24 -3.22
N ILE A 141 1.97 -1.30 -2.29
CA ILE A 141 2.11 0.11 -2.66
C ILE A 141 3.56 0.37 -3.04
N CYS A 142 3.80 0.30 -4.33
CA CYS A 142 5.04 0.59 -5.00
C CYS A 142 5.27 2.12 -5.10
N SER A 143 5.96 2.58 -6.13
CA SER A 143 6.26 4.01 -6.37
C SER A 143 6.72 4.21 -7.80
N LEU A 144 6.81 5.48 -8.25
CA LEU A 144 7.66 5.87 -9.40
C LEU A 144 9.09 5.34 -9.24
N PHE A 145 9.59 5.27 -8.00
CA PHE A 145 10.91 4.74 -7.66
C PHE A 145 10.99 3.21 -7.68
N SER A 146 9.98 2.54 -8.21
CA SER A 146 10.05 1.16 -8.70
C SER A 146 10.57 1.08 -10.15
N PHE A 147 10.68 2.23 -10.84
CA PHE A 147 11.14 2.37 -12.22
C PHE A 147 12.30 3.35 -12.36
N LEU A 148 12.36 4.34 -11.47
CA LEU A 148 13.32 5.44 -11.49
C LEU A 148 14.22 5.42 -10.25
N GLY A 149 15.43 5.98 -10.37
CA GLY A 149 16.21 6.36 -9.20
C GLY A 149 15.61 7.57 -8.50
N GLY A 150 15.89 7.72 -7.20
CA GLY A 150 15.44 8.86 -6.41
C GLY A 150 16.62 9.60 -5.81
N ARG A 151 16.81 10.89 -6.17
CA ARG A 151 17.82 11.72 -5.51
C ARG A 151 17.53 11.79 -4.01
N TRP A 152 18.54 11.59 -3.18
CA TRP A 152 18.49 11.59 -1.71
C TRP A 152 17.66 10.46 -1.07
N SER A 153 17.18 9.49 -1.83
CA SER A 153 16.30 8.43 -1.35
C SER A 153 16.72 7.04 -1.84
N SER A 154 18.02 6.74 -1.77
CA SER A 154 18.60 5.50 -2.31
C SER A 154 17.96 4.22 -1.74
N ALA A 155 17.78 4.14 -0.41
CA ALA A 155 17.15 2.98 0.21
C ALA A 155 15.67 2.86 -0.18
N TYR A 156 14.95 4.00 -0.27
CA TYR A 156 13.56 3.99 -0.72
C TYR A 156 13.44 3.44 -2.15
N ALA A 157 14.26 3.94 -3.07
CA ALA A 157 14.28 3.44 -4.46
C ALA A 157 14.63 1.95 -4.50
N ALA A 158 15.65 1.50 -3.76
CA ALA A 158 16.03 0.10 -3.67
C ALA A 158 14.85 -0.77 -3.16
N THR A 159 14.17 -0.33 -2.09
CA THR A 159 13.03 -1.09 -1.54
C THR A 159 11.83 -1.13 -2.50
N LYS A 160 11.57 -0.05 -3.24
CA LYS A 160 10.45 -0.01 -4.20
C LYS A 160 10.73 -0.82 -5.47
N HIS A 161 11.98 -0.89 -5.93
CA HIS A 161 12.40 -1.87 -6.96
C HIS A 161 12.31 -3.31 -6.45
N GLY A 162 12.77 -3.56 -5.21
CA GLY A 162 12.65 -4.87 -4.58
C GLY A 162 11.18 -5.32 -4.46
N LEU A 163 10.29 -4.42 -4.04
CA LEU A 163 8.86 -4.69 -3.92
C LEU A 163 8.21 -4.98 -5.28
N ALA A 164 8.66 -4.33 -6.36
CA ALA A 164 8.22 -4.61 -7.72
C ALA A 164 8.63 -6.02 -8.18
N GLY A 165 9.88 -6.42 -7.89
CA GLY A 165 10.38 -7.78 -8.17
C GLY A 165 9.63 -8.83 -7.35
N PHE A 166 9.46 -8.58 -6.04
CA PHE A 166 8.69 -9.41 -5.13
C PHE A 166 7.24 -9.62 -5.59
N THR A 167 6.57 -8.57 -6.06
CA THR A 167 5.20 -8.64 -6.61
C THR A 167 5.11 -9.66 -7.75
N LYS A 168 6.08 -9.66 -8.65
CA LYS A 168 6.12 -10.59 -9.79
C LYS A 168 6.40 -12.02 -9.35
N ALA A 169 7.36 -12.23 -8.44
CA ALA A 169 7.71 -13.55 -7.94
C ALA A 169 6.53 -14.21 -7.22
N TYR A 170 5.89 -13.48 -6.30
CA TYR A 170 4.72 -14.00 -5.58
C TYR A 170 3.51 -14.24 -6.48
N CYS A 171 3.35 -13.42 -7.52
CA CYS A 171 2.34 -13.69 -8.56
C CYS A 171 2.56 -15.04 -9.23
N ASP A 172 3.79 -15.33 -9.64
CA ASP A 172 4.12 -16.56 -10.36
C ASP A 172 3.78 -17.82 -9.54
N GLU A 173 4.09 -17.79 -8.24
CA GLU A 173 3.82 -18.89 -7.33
C GLU A 173 2.35 -19.02 -6.89
N LEU A 174 1.66 -17.88 -6.67
CA LEU A 174 0.34 -17.87 -6.05
C LEU A 174 -0.84 -17.87 -7.04
N ALA A 175 -0.59 -17.60 -8.32
CA ALA A 175 -1.63 -17.51 -9.33
C ALA A 175 -2.41 -18.83 -9.47
N MET A 176 -1.75 -19.99 -9.37
CA MET A 176 -2.39 -21.31 -9.41
C MET A 176 -3.39 -21.56 -8.26
N HIS A 177 -3.27 -20.78 -7.19
CA HIS A 177 -4.19 -20.81 -6.04
C HIS A 177 -5.30 -19.76 -6.13
N ASN A 178 -5.48 -19.12 -7.29
CA ASN A 178 -6.44 -18.04 -7.52
C ASN A 178 -6.19 -16.84 -6.57
N ILE A 179 -4.91 -16.51 -6.36
CA ILE A 179 -4.47 -15.34 -5.61
C ILE A 179 -3.79 -14.41 -6.59
N GLN A 180 -4.24 -13.15 -6.63
CA GLN A 180 -3.63 -12.12 -7.46
C GLN A 180 -2.72 -11.24 -6.60
N VAL A 181 -1.47 -11.06 -7.07
CA VAL A 181 -0.47 -10.21 -6.44
C VAL A 181 -0.10 -9.11 -7.41
N ASN A 182 -0.45 -7.86 -7.08
CA ASN A 182 -0.21 -6.70 -7.92
C ASN A 182 0.37 -5.53 -7.12
N GLY A 183 0.87 -4.53 -7.83
CA GLY A 183 1.32 -3.28 -7.25
C GLY A 183 0.53 -2.08 -7.76
N ILE A 184 0.42 -1.05 -6.93
CA ILE A 184 0.08 0.31 -7.37
C ILE A 184 1.36 1.12 -7.27
N ALA A 185 1.69 1.88 -8.30
CA ALA A 185 2.82 2.79 -8.32
C ALA A 185 2.32 4.25 -8.37
N PRO A 186 2.14 4.88 -7.19
CA PRO A 186 1.73 6.28 -7.12
C PRO A 186 2.81 7.21 -7.66
N GLY A 187 2.38 8.30 -8.29
CA GLY A 187 3.19 9.47 -8.60
C GLY A 187 3.38 10.39 -7.38
N TYR A 188 3.41 11.67 -7.65
CA TYR A 188 3.48 12.71 -6.61
C TYR A 188 2.09 13.07 -6.10
N TYR A 189 1.83 12.76 -4.83
CA TYR A 189 0.55 12.96 -4.16
C TYR A 189 0.63 13.97 -3.04
N ALA A 190 -0.43 14.78 -2.87
CA ALA A 190 -0.56 15.76 -1.80
C ALA A 190 -0.85 15.08 -0.46
N THR A 191 0.21 14.70 0.25
CA THR A 191 0.16 14.09 1.58
C THR A 191 1.04 14.84 2.56
N GLU A 192 1.03 14.43 3.83
CA GLU A 192 1.93 14.99 4.85
C GLU A 192 3.41 14.74 4.50
N ILE A 193 3.75 13.55 3.97
CA ILE A 193 5.12 13.20 3.56
C ILE A 193 5.66 14.20 2.52
N THR A 194 4.81 14.67 1.61
CA THR A 194 5.19 15.59 0.53
C THR A 194 5.01 17.07 0.88
N ARG A 195 4.52 17.39 2.08
CA ARG A 195 4.24 18.76 2.50
C ARG A 195 5.44 19.69 2.33
N LYS A 196 6.62 19.26 2.79
CA LYS A 196 7.86 20.05 2.68
C LYS A 196 8.23 20.33 1.22
N THR A 197 8.11 19.36 0.33
CA THR A 197 8.35 19.52 -1.12
C THR A 197 7.36 20.49 -1.74
N ARG A 198 6.09 20.41 -1.39
CA ARG A 198 5.03 21.29 -1.91
C ARG A 198 5.12 22.71 -1.38
N SER A 199 5.64 22.92 -0.19
CA SER A 199 5.80 24.26 0.40
C SER A 199 7.03 25.03 -0.10
N ASP A 200 7.99 24.36 -0.76
CA ASP A 200 9.11 25.01 -1.42
C ASP A 200 8.74 25.33 -2.90
N PRO A 201 8.58 26.62 -3.27
CA PRO A 201 8.10 26.99 -4.61
C PRO A 201 8.96 26.43 -5.76
N VAL A 202 10.28 26.38 -5.57
CA VAL A 202 11.22 25.91 -6.61
C VAL A 202 11.06 24.40 -6.84
N THR A 203 11.05 23.63 -5.77
CA THR A 203 10.91 22.17 -5.86
C THR A 203 9.51 21.79 -6.30
N ASN A 204 8.48 22.50 -5.81
CA ASN A 204 7.10 22.31 -6.23
C ASN A 204 6.93 22.50 -7.73
N GLN A 205 7.45 23.63 -8.26
CA GLN A 205 7.35 23.91 -9.70
C GLN A 205 8.08 22.85 -10.53
N ARG A 206 9.29 22.44 -10.12
CA ARG A 206 10.03 21.36 -10.80
C ARG A 206 9.25 20.04 -10.87
N VAL A 207 8.52 19.68 -9.82
CA VAL A 207 7.68 18.49 -9.81
C VAL A 207 6.50 18.67 -10.78
N LEU A 208 5.83 19.83 -10.74
CA LEU A 208 4.68 20.13 -11.61
C LEU A 208 5.07 20.14 -13.10
N ASP A 209 6.21 20.73 -13.44
CA ASP A 209 6.70 20.78 -14.83
C ASP A 209 6.91 19.39 -15.44
N HIS A 210 7.17 18.38 -14.61
CA HIS A 210 7.36 17.00 -15.05
C HIS A 210 6.06 16.20 -15.12
N ILE A 211 5.00 16.62 -14.45
CA ILE A 211 3.70 15.93 -14.46
C ILE A 211 2.85 16.43 -15.63
N PRO A 212 2.53 15.61 -16.66
CA PRO A 212 1.66 16.01 -17.75
C PRO A 212 0.27 16.53 -17.34
N ALA A 213 -0.27 16.00 -16.23
CA ALA A 213 -1.55 16.44 -15.68
C ALA A 213 -1.47 17.80 -14.96
N GLU A 214 -0.28 18.43 -14.83
CA GLU A 214 -0.02 19.76 -14.26
C GLU A 214 -0.56 19.95 -12.84
N ARG A 215 -0.76 18.88 -12.11
CA ARG A 215 -1.19 18.91 -10.71
C ARG A 215 -0.59 17.76 -9.89
N TRP A 216 -0.52 17.97 -8.60
CA TRP A 216 -0.36 16.87 -7.66
C TRP A 216 -1.58 15.95 -7.69
N GLY A 217 -1.36 14.66 -7.51
CA GLY A 217 -2.45 13.73 -7.24
C GLY A 217 -3.02 13.96 -5.84
N GLU A 218 -4.32 13.77 -5.71
CA GLU A 218 -4.99 13.73 -4.42
C GLU A 218 -5.22 12.26 -3.99
N PRO A 219 -5.23 11.93 -2.69
CA PRO A 219 -5.42 10.54 -2.26
C PRO A 219 -6.63 9.84 -2.89
N VAL A 220 -7.69 10.59 -3.22
CA VAL A 220 -8.89 10.07 -3.90
C VAL A 220 -8.60 9.55 -5.31
N ASP A 221 -7.60 10.07 -6.00
CA ASP A 221 -7.23 9.63 -7.35
C ASP A 221 -6.72 8.17 -7.38
N LEU A 222 -6.23 7.64 -6.23
CA LEU A 222 -5.78 6.26 -6.09
C LEU A 222 -6.88 5.26 -5.72
N MET A 223 -8.02 5.76 -5.21
CA MET A 223 -9.06 4.89 -4.65
C MET A 223 -9.64 3.93 -5.70
N GLY A 224 -9.88 4.41 -6.92
CA GLY A 224 -10.39 3.59 -8.02
C GLY A 224 -9.43 2.47 -8.43
N ALA A 225 -8.14 2.78 -8.52
CA ALA A 225 -7.09 1.81 -8.83
C ALA A 225 -7.01 0.70 -7.77
N LEU A 226 -7.11 1.06 -6.49
CA LEU A 226 -7.12 0.08 -5.41
C LEU A 226 -8.35 -0.83 -5.48
N VAL A 227 -9.55 -0.26 -5.62
CA VAL A 227 -10.80 -1.05 -5.70
C VAL A 227 -10.77 -1.97 -6.92
N PHE A 228 -10.24 -1.52 -8.06
CA PHE A 228 -10.03 -2.36 -9.24
C PHE A 228 -9.17 -3.57 -8.89
N LEU A 229 -7.96 -3.38 -8.33
CA LEU A 229 -7.05 -4.49 -8.02
C LEU A 229 -7.56 -5.39 -6.88
N ALA A 230 -8.37 -4.87 -5.96
CA ALA A 230 -8.95 -5.62 -4.86
C ALA A 230 -10.19 -6.45 -5.26
N SER A 231 -10.82 -6.14 -6.39
CA SER A 231 -12.10 -6.70 -6.81
C SER A 231 -11.99 -7.81 -7.85
N ARG A 232 -13.15 -8.36 -8.24
CA ARG A 232 -13.24 -9.35 -9.32
C ARG A 232 -12.92 -8.77 -10.69
N ALA A 233 -12.97 -7.45 -10.86
CA ALA A 233 -12.62 -6.77 -12.10
C ALA A 233 -11.16 -7.02 -12.53
N SER A 234 -10.29 -7.39 -11.60
CA SER A 234 -8.86 -7.68 -11.83
C SER A 234 -8.49 -9.15 -11.71
N ASN A 235 -9.43 -10.11 -11.80
CA ASN A 235 -9.10 -11.51 -11.57
C ASN A 235 -8.09 -12.11 -12.57
N TYR A 236 -7.89 -11.48 -13.73
CA TYR A 236 -6.87 -11.89 -14.71
C TYR A 236 -5.69 -10.89 -14.79
N VAL A 237 -5.67 -9.88 -13.92
CA VAL A 237 -4.53 -8.95 -13.77
C VAL A 237 -3.65 -9.48 -12.64
N ASN A 238 -2.43 -9.90 -12.96
CA ASN A 238 -1.54 -10.51 -11.99
C ASN A 238 -0.07 -10.17 -12.30
N GLY A 239 0.74 -9.90 -11.28
CA GLY A 239 2.14 -9.48 -11.40
C GLY A 239 2.33 -8.07 -11.97
N HIS A 240 1.27 -7.28 -12.10
CA HIS A 240 1.28 -5.95 -12.72
C HIS A 240 1.54 -4.85 -11.71
N LEU A 241 2.26 -3.81 -12.14
CA LEU A 241 2.40 -2.55 -11.42
C LEU A 241 1.55 -1.49 -12.13
N LEU A 242 0.39 -1.18 -11.55
CA LEU A 242 -0.51 -0.17 -12.08
C LEU A 242 0.00 1.22 -11.70
N VAL A 243 0.49 1.95 -12.69
CA VAL A 243 0.99 3.32 -12.51
C VAL A 243 -0.18 4.28 -12.44
N VAL A 244 -0.18 5.16 -11.41
CA VAL A 244 -1.18 6.21 -11.22
C VAL A 244 -0.43 7.49 -10.83
N ASP A 245 0.01 8.26 -11.83
CA ASP A 245 1.04 9.30 -11.65
C ASP A 245 0.79 10.60 -12.42
N GLY A 246 -0.37 10.75 -13.04
CA GLY A 246 -0.67 11.91 -13.88
C GLY A 246 0.19 12.01 -15.15
N GLY A 247 0.81 10.89 -15.55
CA GLY A 247 1.67 10.79 -16.71
C GLY A 247 3.16 11.04 -16.44
N TYR A 248 3.58 11.10 -15.18
CA TYR A 248 4.98 11.40 -14.81
C TYR A 248 5.99 10.48 -15.51
N LEU A 249 5.73 9.18 -15.60
CA LEU A 249 6.64 8.19 -16.18
C LEU A 249 6.71 8.18 -17.71
N VAL A 250 5.89 8.96 -18.41
CA VAL A 250 5.91 9.01 -19.88
C VAL A 250 6.82 10.11 -20.44
N ARG A 251 7.48 10.89 -19.57
CA ARG A 251 8.45 11.95 -19.91
C ARG A 251 9.85 11.62 -19.44
#